data_3f0bbfe3cb70da4ea069a7c8e0f4755e
#
_entry.id   3f0bbfe3cb70da4ea069a7c8e0f4755e
#
_cell.length_a   1.000
_cell.length_b   1.000
_cell.length_c   1.000
_cell.angle_alpha   90.00
_cell.angle_beta   90.00
_cell.angle_gamma   90.00
#
_symmetry.space_group_name_H-M   'P 1'
#
loop_
_entity.id
_entity.type
_entity.pdbx_description
1 polymer ?
#
loop_
_entity_poly.entity_id
_entity_poly.type
_entity_poly.pdbx_seq_one_letter_code
_entity_poly.pdbx_strand_id
1 'polypeptide(L)'
;MISIAIDDVLSIAQQIRDLMTEIDPEGSHYAESDPAEVQRLAKKIKPDLIWLDIEMPGRNGLEFAAEIKTILPDTNIVFVTGYSDYAVDAFGMHVSGYVMKPVTKERLLVEIANLRIPPIKGRGDEALLRIQCFGNFEVFGHDGIVKFGRSLSKEAFAYLIDRRGAGCTVGEICSILWEDRTADKGLKSQCRVVMGAMKKDLERIGADKVIVKNWNTWGIDTNKVECDYYSFLKGDSGAVNSFRGEYISQYSWAEMTVGRLFDITGASAVE
;
A
#
# COMPACT_ATOMS: atom_id res chain seq x y z
N MET A 1 9.09 5.19 -7.04
CA MET A 1 7.73 5.79 -7.00
C MET A 1 7.41 6.51 -8.31
N ILE A 2 6.14 6.51 -8.75
CA ILE A 2 5.72 7.32 -9.90
C ILE A 2 4.94 8.52 -9.36
N SER A 3 5.34 9.75 -9.71
CA SER A 3 4.60 10.95 -9.32
C SER A 3 4.35 11.91 -10.48
N ILE A 4 3.26 12.68 -10.39
CA ILE A 4 2.94 13.78 -11.31
C ILE A 4 2.79 15.04 -10.47
N ALA A 5 3.45 16.12 -10.87
CA ALA A 5 3.20 17.46 -10.35
C ALA A 5 2.37 18.26 -11.35
N ILE A 6 1.34 18.94 -10.88
CA ILE A 6 0.51 19.83 -11.68
C ILE A 6 0.33 21.17 -11.00
N ASP A 7 0.63 22.22 -11.76
CA ASP A 7 0.54 23.61 -11.36
C ASP A 7 0.34 24.45 -12.64
N ASP A 8 -0.51 25.45 -12.63
CA ASP A 8 -0.75 26.31 -13.80
C ASP A 8 0.52 27.07 -14.23
N VAL A 9 1.44 27.26 -13.29
CA VAL A 9 2.80 27.74 -13.54
C VAL A 9 3.73 26.56 -13.72
N LEU A 10 3.94 26.12 -14.95
CA LEU A 10 4.74 24.93 -15.30
C LEU A 10 6.10 24.88 -14.59
N SER A 11 6.77 26.02 -14.35
CA SER A 11 8.06 26.05 -13.65
C SER A 11 7.97 25.57 -12.19
N ILE A 12 6.81 25.75 -11.52
CA ILE A 12 6.58 25.24 -10.17
C ILE A 12 6.39 23.72 -10.22
N ALA A 13 5.60 23.21 -11.16
CA ALA A 13 5.47 21.77 -11.37
C ALA A 13 6.82 21.12 -11.69
N GLN A 14 7.65 21.76 -12.51
CA GLN A 14 9.01 21.31 -12.81
C GLN A 14 9.92 21.31 -11.58
N GLN A 15 9.83 22.35 -10.73
CA GLN A 15 10.58 22.38 -9.46
C GLN A 15 10.22 21.19 -8.56
N ILE A 16 8.92 20.86 -8.44
CA ILE A 16 8.48 19.71 -7.66
C ILE A 16 9.02 18.42 -8.26
N ARG A 17 8.93 18.21 -9.57
CA ARG A 17 9.50 17.07 -10.28
C ARG A 17 11.00 16.92 -10.01
N ASP A 18 11.76 18.01 -10.06
CA ASP A 18 13.21 17.99 -9.88
C ASP A 18 13.57 17.63 -8.44
N LEU A 19 12.86 18.20 -7.46
CA LEU A 19 12.99 17.80 -6.05
C LEU A 19 12.61 16.34 -5.83
N MET A 20 11.57 15.84 -6.50
CA MET A 20 11.19 14.43 -6.43
C MET A 20 12.26 13.52 -7.04
N THR A 21 12.90 13.94 -8.13
CA THR A 21 14.01 13.20 -8.74
C THR A 21 15.23 13.12 -7.80
N GLU A 22 15.46 14.16 -7.00
CA GLU A 22 16.51 14.12 -5.96
C GLU A 22 16.14 13.22 -4.76
N ILE A 23 14.83 13.14 -4.41
CA ILE A 23 14.34 12.34 -3.28
C ILE A 23 14.29 10.85 -3.65
N ASP A 24 13.84 10.55 -4.87
CA ASP A 24 13.65 9.20 -5.39
C ASP A 24 14.25 9.09 -6.81
N PRO A 25 15.60 8.97 -6.94
CA PRO A 25 16.29 8.94 -8.23
C PRO A 25 15.91 7.75 -9.12
N GLU A 26 15.38 6.67 -8.54
CA GLU A 26 14.92 5.48 -9.26
C GLU A 26 13.44 5.58 -9.69
N GLY A 27 12.75 6.62 -9.24
CA GLY A 27 11.36 6.89 -9.58
C GLY A 27 11.18 7.50 -10.96
N SER A 28 9.91 7.66 -11.34
CA SER A 28 9.52 8.36 -12.57
C SER A 28 8.65 9.55 -12.20
N HIS A 29 9.15 10.76 -12.43
CA HIS A 29 8.50 11.99 -12.00
C HIS A 29 8.18 12.90 -13.19
N TYR A 30 6.94 13.35 -13.24
CA TYR A 30 6.38 14.14 -14.36
C TYR A 30 5.93 15.51 -13.87
N ALA A 31 5.95 16.49 -14.75
CA ALA A 31 5.46 17.85 -14.50
C ALA A 31 4.57 18.29 -15.66
N GLU A 32 3.38 18.75 -15.34
CA GLU A 32 2.39 19.20 -16.31
C GLU A 32 1.68 20.48 -15.82
N SER A 33 1.14 21.24 -16.74
CA SER A 33 0.32 22.42 -16.42
C SER A 33 -1.12 22.33 -16.95
N ASP A 34 -1.41 21.31 -17.76
CA ASP A 34 -2.76 21.08 -18.29
C ASP A 34 -3.43 19.91 -17.56
N PRO A 35 -4.54 20.15 -16.82
CA PRO A 35 -5.30 19.10 -16.15
C PRO A 35 -5.76 17.97 -17.08
N ALA A 36 -6.07 18.24 -18.35
CA ALA A 36 -6.49 17.23 -19.31
C ALA A 36 -5.34 16.26 -19.65
N GLU A 37 -4.13 16.78 -19.81
CA GLU A 37 -2.94 15.97 -20.03
C GLU A 37 -2.60 15.13 -18.79
N VAL A 38 -2.72 15.71 -17.58
CA VAL A 38 -2.54 14.96 -16.33
C VAL A 38 -3.53 13.82 -16.23
N GLN A 39 -4.82 14.04 -16.53
CA GLN A 39 -5.82 12.97 -16.48
C GLN A 39 -5.51 11.84 -17.48
N ARG A 40 -5.06 12.20 -18.69
CA ARG A 40 -4.66 11.23 -19.71
C ARG A 40 -3.43 10.44 -19.28
N LEU A 41 -2.41 11.13 -18.79
CA LEU A 41 -1.18 10.55 -18.30
C LEU A 41 -1.43 9.64 -17.10
N ALA A 42 -2.19 10.12 -16.11
CA ALA A 42 -2.51 9.39 -14.90
C ALA A 42 -3.24 8.06 -15.19
N LYS A 43 -4.19 8.05 -16.13
CA LYS A 43 -4.85 6.81 -16.57
C LYS A 43 -3.86 5.80 -17.17
N LYS A 44 -2.82 6.29 -17.86
CA LYS A 44 -1.82 5.46 -18.55
C LYS A 44 -0.80 4.89 -17.57
N ILE A 45 -0.25 5.73 -16.68
CA ILE A 45 0.89 5.36 -15.82
C ILE A 45 0.49 4.98 -14.39
N LYS A 46 -0.76 5.26 -13.98
CA LYS A 46 -1.31 4.99 -12.64
C LYS A 46 -0.33 5.49 -11.55
N PRO A 47 -0.17 6.80 -11.35
CA PRO A 47 0.82 7.35 -10.44
C PRO A 47 0.53 6.97 -8.99
N ASP A 48 1.57 6.80 -8.20
CA ASP A 48 1.47 6.59 -6.76
C ASP A 48 1.06 7.88 -6.03
N LEU A 49 1.44 9.04 -6.62
CA LEU A 49 1.26 10.36 -6.01
C LEU A 49 1.04 11.44 -7.05
N ILE A 50 0.08 12.33 -6.79
CA ILE A 50 -0.11 13.57 -7.52
C ILE A 50 0.08 14.75 -6.57
N TRP A 51 1.03 15.63 -6.89
CA TRP A 51 1.21 16.94 -6.30
C TRP A 51 0.34 17.93 -7.07
N LEU A 52 -0.66 18.50 -6.43
CA LEU A 52 -1.74 19.21 -7.11
C LEU A 52 -1.91 20.63 -6.57
N ASP A 53 -1.78 21.64 -7.43
CA ASP A 53 -2.20 22.98 -7.05
C ASP A 53 -3.72 23.08 -6.96
N ILE A 54 -4.21 23.86 -6.02
CA ILE A 54 -5.65 24.10 -5.81
C ILE A 54 -6.15 25.18 -6.77
N GLU A 55 -5.42 26.27 -6.93
CA GLU A 55 -5.83 27.40 -7.76
C GLU A 55 -5.21 27.31 -9.17
N MET A 56 -5.95 26.75 -10.09
CA MET A 56 -5.58 26.71 -11.49
C MET A 56 -6.62 27.46 -12.34
N PRO A 57 -6.22 28.31 -13.29
CA PRO A 57 -7.15 29.02 -14.17
C PRO A 57 -8.13 28.09 -14.88
N GLY A 58 -9.41 28.36 -14.71
CA GLY A 58 -10.48 27.59 -15.36
C GLY A 58 -10.81 26.25 -14.71
N ARG A 59 -10.09 25.80 -13.67
CA ARG A 59 -10.38 24.56 -12.96
C ARG A 59 -9.93 24.59 -11.50
N ASN A 60 -10.85 24.27 -10.60
CA ASN A 60 -10.54 24.14 -9.19
C ASN A 60 -9.83 22.79 -8.93
N GLY A 61 -8.67 22.83 -8.26
CA GLY A 61 -7.89 21.64 -7.91
C GLY A 61 -8.63 20.67 -6.99
N LEU A 62 -9.55 21.14 -6.13
CA LEU A 62 -10.39 20.28 -5.30
C LEU A 62 -11.33 19.42 -6.16
N GLU A 63 -12.00 20.02 -7.15
CA GLU A 63 -12.87 19.28 -8.08
C GLU A 63 -12.05 18.28 -8.91
N PHE A 64 -10.87 18.68 -9.35
CA PHE A 64 -9.98 17.81 -10.10
C PHE A 64 -9.48 16.63 -9.24
N ALA A 65 -9.17 16.86 -7.97
CA ALA A 65 -8.81 15.79 -7.04
C ALA A 65 -9.95 14.75 -6.88
N ALA A 66 -11.20 15.21 -6.76
CA ALA A 66 -12.37 14.33 -6.67
C ALA A 66 -12.54 13.46 -7.93
N GLU A 67 -12.35 14.05 -9.11
CA GLU A 67 -12.38 13.30 -10.37
C GLU A 67 -11.28 12.26 -10.47
N ILE A 68 -10.05 12.62 -10.12
CA ILE A 68 -8.91 11.70 -10.09
C ILE A 68 -9.19 10.55 -9.11
N LYS A 69 -9.69 10.83 -7.92
CA LYS A 69 -10.05 9.80 -6.93
C LYS A 69 -11.14 8.86 -7.40
N THR A 70 -12.06 9.33 -8.23
CA THR A 70 -13.10 8.46 -8.83
C THR A 70 -12.49 7.48 -9.85
N ILE A 71 -11.45 7.90 -10.59
CA ILE A 71 -10.81 7.09 -11.64
C ILE A 71 -9.69 6.23 -11.06
N LEU A 72 -8.93 6.77 -10.12
CA LEU A 72 -7.74 6.19 -9.50
C LEU A 72 -7.83 6.33 -7.97
N PRO A 73 -8.66 5.54 -7.29
CA PRO A 73 -8.92 5.67 -5.86
C PRO A 73 -7.66 5.47 -5.00
N ASP A 74 -6.71 4.68 -5.49
CA ASP A 74 -5.48 4.33 -4.78
C ASP A 74 -4.33 5.33 -5.01
N THR A 75 -4.49 6.33 -5.89
CA THR A 75 -3.48 7.38 -6.08
C THR A 75 -3.52 8.36 -4.92
N ASN A 76 -2.38 8.61 -4.26
CA ASN A 76 -2.28 9.68 -3.28
C ASN A 76 -2.40 11.04 -3.95
N ILE A 77 -3.05 11.98 -3.27
CA ILE A 77 -3.07 13.38 -3.69
C ILE A 77 -2.55 14.21 -2.51
N VAL A 78 -1.55 15.03 -2.78
CA VAL A 78 -1.04 16.05 -1.87
C VAL A 78 -1.24 17.40 -2.52
N PHE A 79 -1.97 18.28 -1.86
CA PHE A 79 -2.14 19.65 -2.35
C PHE A 79 -0.89 20.48 -2.13
N VAL A 80 -0.54 21.31 -3.12
CA VAL A 80 0.60 22.24 -3.07
C VAL A 80 0.10 23.61 -3.46
N THR A 81 -0.11 24.49 -2.49
CA THR A 81 -0.74 25.79 -2.77
C THR A 81 -0.15 26.93 -1.94
N GLY A 82 -0.35 28.15 -2.38
CA GLY A 82 0.01 29.38 -1.64
C GLY A 82 -0.99 29.78 -0.57
N TYR A 83 -2.14 29.14 -0.48
CA TYR A 83 -3.27 29.54 0.36
C TYR A 83 -3.50 28.56 1.49
N SER A 84 -3.71 29.04 2.72
CA SER A 84 -3.96 28.22 3.93
C SER A 84 -5.43 27.83 4.08
N ASP A 85 -6.35 28.55 3.43
CA ASP A 85 -7.78 28.49 3.73
C ASP A 85 -8.45 27.19 3.25
N TYR A 86 -7.84 26.52 2.27
CA TYR A 86 -8.34 25.26 1.72
C TYR A 86 -7.98 24.00 2.52
N ALA A 87 -7.20 24.15 3.60
CA ALA A 87 -6.73 23.01 4.37
C ALA A 87 -7.91 22.18 4.96
N VAL A 88 -8.97 22.85 5.43
CA VAL A 88 -10.15 22.20 6.01
C VAL A 88 -10.92 21.39 4.95
N ASP A 89 -11.13 21.97 3.77
CA ASP A 89 -11.83 21.30 2.66
C ASP A 89 -11.02 20.12 2.12
N ALA A 90 -9.71 20.25 2.03
CA ALA A 90 -8.78 19.20 1.64
C ALA A 90 -8.87 17.97 2.58
N PHE A 91 -8.95 18.18 3.89
CA PHE A 91 -9.11 17.08 4.87
C PHE A 91 -10.41 16.31 4.67
N GLY A 92 -11.52 17.00 4.34
CA GLY A 92 -12.81 16.38 4.05
C GLY A 92 -12.80 15.43 2.85
N MET A 93 -11.87 15.62 1.90
CA MET A 93 -11.75 14.82 0.68
C MET A 93 -10.83 13.61 0.81
N HIS A 94 -10.35 13.31 2.02
CA HIS A 94 -9.45 12.18 2.26
C HIS A 94 -8.15 12.22 1.42
N VAL A 95 -7.61 13.41 1.15
CA VAL A 95 -6.29 13.58 0.53
C VAL A 95 -5.17 13.13 1.47
N SER A 96 -3.99 12.86 0.93
CA SER A 96 -2.87 12.32 1.68
C SER A 96 -2.05 13.39 2.39
N GLY A 97 -2.14 14.66 1.97
CA GLY A 97 -1.36 15.72 2.60
C GLY A 97 -1.60 17.11 1.99
N TYR A 98 -0.88 18.10 2.54
CA TYR A 98 -1.01 19.51 2.18
C TYR A 98 0.33 20.25 2.38
N VAL A 99 0.86 20.85 1.33
CA VAL A 99 2.12 21.60 1.34
C VAL A 99 1.87 23.05 0.99
N MET A 100 2.31 23.96 1.87
CA MET A 100 2.32 25.39 1.57
C MET A 100 3.51 25.76 0.70
N LYS A 101 3.29 26.51 -0.39
CA LYS A 101 4.35 27.17 -1.15
C LYS A 101 5.09 28.19 -0.26
N PRO A 102 6.43 28.35 -0.33
CA PRO A 102 7.33 27.72 -1.29
C PRO A 102 7.61 26.25 -0.96
N VAL A 103 7.73 25.44 -2.02
CA VAL A 103 8.01 24.00 -1.90
C VAL A 103 9.48 23.78 -1.58
N THR A 104 9.76 22.97 -0.55
CA THR A 104 11.12 22.55 -0.19
C THR A 104 11.20 21.03 -0.09
N LYS A 105 12.40 20.50 -0.23
CA LYS A 105 12.66 19.05 -0.14
C LYS A 105 12.19 18.46 1.18
N GLU A 106 12.41 19.17 2.28
CA GLU A 106 12.03 18.74 3.64
C GLU A 106 10.51 18.59 3.76
N ARG A 107 9.75 19.55 3.21
CA ARG A 107 8.27 19.50 3.22
C ARG A 107 7.75 18.34 2.39
N LEU A 108 8.32 18.10 1.19
CA LEU A 108 7.93 16.94 0.37
C LEU A 108 8.22 15.63 1.10
N LEU A 109 9.38 15.50 1.77
CA LEU A 109 9.75 14.30 2.54
C LEU A 109 8.77 14.01 3.68
N VAL A 110 8.30 15.06 4.38
CA VAL A 110 7.29 14.90 5.45
C VAL A 110 5.99 14.31 4.89
N GLU A 111 5.50 14.86 3.78
CA GLU A 111 4.25 14.35 3.18
C GLU A 111 4.41 12.95 2.58
N ILE A 112 5.55 12.66 1.96
CA ILE A 112 5.85 11.31 1.43
C ILE A 112 5.86 10.28 2.56
N ALA A 113 6.41 10.63 3.74
CA ALA A 113 6.41 9.73 4.90
C ALA A 113 5.01 9.50 5.48
N ASN A 114 4.06 10.41 5.24
CA ASN A 114 2.70 10.38 5.77
C ASN A 114 1.65 9.98 4.72
N LEU A 115 2.05 9.54 3.53
CA LEU A 115 1.10 9.13 2.48
C LEU A 115 0.15 8.05 2.99
N ARG A 116 -1.13 8.22 2.75
CA ARG A 116 -2.19 7.26 3.17
C ARG A 116 -2.02 5.89 2.52
N ILE A 117 -1.55 5.89 1.29
CA ILE A 117 -1.23 4.69 0.51
C ILE A 117 0.27 4.76 0.23
N PRO A 118 1.10 4.04 1.00
CA PRO A 118 2.54 4.08 0.78
C PRO A 118 2.87 3.76 -0.68
N PRO A 119 3.72 4.57 -1.33
CA PRO A 119 4.13 4.31 -2.70
C PRO A 119 4.86 2.96 -2.78
N ILE A 120 4.65 2.25 -3.85
CA ILE A 120 5.39 1.01 -4.12
C ILE A 120 6.86 1.41 -4.35
N LYS A 121 7.69 1.31 -3.31
CA LYS A 121 9.13 1.56 -3.42
C LYS A 121 9.71 0.51 -4.38
N GLY A 122 10.21 1.01 -5.50
CA GLY A 122 10.87 0.18 -6.52
C GLY A 122 9.85 -0.63 -7.33
N ARG A 123 9.34 -0.06 -8.42
CA ARG A 123 8.97 -0.86 -9.59
C ARG A 123 10.25 -1.40 -10.24
N GLY A 124 11.12 -2.04 -9.45
CA GLY A 124 12.04 -3.03 -9.95
C GLY A 124 11.21 -4.28 -10.26
N ASP A 125 11.51 -4.98 -11.33
CA ASP A 125 10.79 -6.12 -11.92
C ASP A 125 10.49 -7.32 -10.97
N GLU A 126 10.66 -7.20 -9.65
CA GLU A 126 10.59 -8.32 -8.72
C GLU A 126 9.39 -8.32 -7.77
N ALA A 127 8.91 -7.17 -7.24
CA ALA A 127 7.76 -7.17 -6.32
C ALA A 127 6.43 -7.20 -7.08
N LEU A 128 5.70 -8.31 -6.97
CA LEU A 128 4.42 -8.53 -7.64
C LEU A 128 3.23 -8.01 -6.83
N LEU A 129 3.37 -7.89 -5.51
CA LEU A 129 2.32 -7.47 -4.59
C LEU A 129 2.86 -6.51 -3.52
N ARG A 130 2.03 -5.54 -3.15
CA ARG A 130 2.20 -4.77 -1.92
C ARG A 130 1.22 -5.26 -0.87
N ILE A 131 1.71 -5.47 0.35
CA ILE A 131 0.94 -6.04 1.46
C ILE A 131 0.90 -5.02 2.59
N GLN A 132 -0.30 -4.73 3.05
CA GLN A 132 -0.54 -3.96 4.27
C GLN A 132 -0.94 -4.92 5.38
N CYS A 133 -0.14 -4.94 6.44
CA CYS A 133 -0.39 -5.72 7.66
C CYS A 133 -0.78 -4.83 8.84
N PHE A 134 -0.36 -3.55 8.85
CA PHE A 134 -0.69 -2.62 9.93
C PHE A 134 -2.12 -2.12 9.79
N GLY A 135 -2.91 -2.29 10.85
CA GLY A 135 -4.37 -2.17 10.79
C GLY A 135 -5.02 -3.40 10.16
N ASN A 136 -5.91 -3.19 9.21
CA ASN A 136 -6.54 -4.28 8.46
C ASN A 136 -5.60 -4.83 7.38
N PHE A 137 -5.61 -6.15 7.21
CA PHE A 137 -4.85 -6.82 6.15
C PHE A 137 -5.41 -6.47 4.77
N GLU A 138 -4.59 -5.87 3.92
CA GLU A 138 -4.94 -5.61 2.52
C GLU A 138 -3.82 -6.01 1.58
N VAL A 139 -4.21 -6.42 0.37
CA VAL A 139 -3.31 -6.87 -0.69
C VAL A 139 -3.53 -6.01 -1.91
N PHE A 140 -2.48 -5.41 -2.43
CA PHE A 140 -2.51 -4.55 -3.60
C PHE A 140 -1.68 -5.18 -4.71
N GLY A 141 -2.31 -5.39 -5.85
CA GLY A 141 -1.65 -5.75 -7.10
C GLY A 141 -1.43 -4.53 -7.98
N HIS A 142 -1.02 -4.77 -9.22
CA HIS A 142 -0.80 -3.71 -10.20
C HIS A 142 -2.06 -2.85 -10.48
N ASP A 143 -3.25 -3.45 -10.42
CA ASP A 143 -4.52 -2.81 -10.77
C ASP A 143 -5.34 -2.37 -9.54
N GLY A 144 -4.73 -2.28 -8.36
CA GLY A 144 -5.36 -1.88 -7.09
C GLY A 144 -5.60 -3.06 -6.15
N ILE A 145 -6.61 -2.94 -5.26
CA ILE A 145 -6.88 -3.93 -4.23
C ILE A 145 -7.24 -5.29 -4.85
N VAL A 146 -6.54 -6.33 -4.40
CA VAL A 146 -6.78 -7.71 -4.83
C VAL A 146 -8.05 -8.25 -4.18
N LYS A 147 -9.03 -8.61 -5.00
CA LYS A 147 -10.28 -9.21 -4.51
C LYS A 147 -10.14 -10.73 -4.46
N PHE A 148 -10.20 -11.28 -3.25
CA PHE A 148 -10.27 -12.72 -3.05
C PHE A 148 -11.72 -13.20 -3.17
N GLY A 149 -11.92 -14.30 -3.87
CA GLY A 149 -13.25 -14.87 -4.08
C GLY A 149 -13.87 -15.46 -2.80
N ARG A 150 -13.05 -15.69 -1.75
CA ARG A 150 -13.49 -16.19 -0.43
C ARG A 150 -12.72 -15.49 0.68
N SER A 151 -13.40 -15.16 1.78
CA SER A 151 -12.77 -14.58 2.98
C SER A 151 -11.64 -15.47 3.53
N LEU A 152 -11.86 -16.78 3.63
CA LEU A 152 -10.85 -17.74 4.07
C LEU A 152 -9.62 -17.80 3.14
N SER A 153 -9.76 -17.46 1.85
CA SER A 153 -8.61 -17.37 0.93
C SER A 153 -7.73 -16.17 1.26
N LYS A 154 -8.33 -15.02 1.60
CA LYS A 154 -7.63 -13.81 2.06
C LYS A 154 -6.94 -14.08 3.40
N GLU A 155 -7.62 -14.73 4.32
CA GLU A 155 -7.10 -15.10 5.64
C GLU A 155 -5.92 -16.09 5.54
N ALA A 156 -6.03 -17.12 4.71
CA ALA A 156 -4.93 -18.06 4.44
C ALA A 156 -3.70 -17.32 3.89
N PHE A 157 -3.90 -16.36 3.00
CA PHE A 157 -2.81 -15.55 2.46
C PHE A 157 -2.18 -14.66 3.54
N ALA A 158 -3.00 -14.01 4.39
CA ALA A 158 -2.53 -13.22 5.53
C ALA A 158 -1.67 -14.07 6.49
N TYR A 159 -2.10 -15.28 6.80
CA TYR A 159 -1.32 -16.19 7.63
C TYR A 159 0.03 -16.56 7.00
N LEU A 160 0.06 -16.85 5.69
CA LEU A 160 1.33 -17.13 5.00
C LEU A 160 2.27 -15.91 5.00
N ILE A 161 1.74 -14.69 4.90
CA ILE A 161 2.52 -13.44 5.04
C ILE A 161 3.09 -13.33 6.45
N ASP A 162 2.27 -13.55 7.50
CA ASP A 162 2.75 -13.54 8.90
C ASP A 162 3.91 -14.51 9.13
N ARG A 163 3.91 -15.66 8.44
CA ARG A 163 4.97 -16.68 8.53
C ARG A 163 6.28 -16.32 7.82
N ARG A 164 6.36 -15.21 7.12
CA ARG A 164 7.59 -14.62 6.55
C ARG A 164 8.42 -15.58 5.70
N GLY A 165 7.74 -16.34 4.83
CA GLY A 165 8.38 -17.31 3.94
C GLY A 165 8.61 -18.69 4.57
N ALA A 166 8.35 -18.88 5.86
CA ALA A 166 8.36 -20.21 6.45
C ALA A 166 7.25 -21.08 5.83
N GLY A 167 7.59 -22.31 5.46
CA GLY A 167 6.65 -23.25 4.89
C GLY A 167 5.64 -23.74 5.93
N CYS A 168 4.34 -23.63 5.62
CA CYS A 168 3.24 -24.07 6.47
C CYS A 168 2.59 -25.32 5.89
N THR A 169 2.36 -26.34 6.71
CA THR A 169 1.63 -27.53 6.30
C THR A 169 0.12 -27.23 6.18
N VAL A 170 -0.60 -28.05 5.40
CA VAL A 170 -2.06 -27.96 5.35
C VAL A 170 -2.72 -28.12 6.72
N GLY A 171 -2.10 -28.90 7.62
CA GLY A 171 -2.60 -29.08 8.99
C GLY A 171 -2.50 -27.80 9.82
N GLU A 172 -1.37 -27.09 9.76
CA GLU A 172 -1.16 -25.80 10.44
C GLU A 172 -2.13 -24.74 9.91
N ILE A 173 -2.27 -24.64 8.60
CA ILE A 173 -3.22 -23.67 7.98
C ILE A 173 -4.66 -24.01 8.40
N CYS A 174 -5.04 -25.30 8.44
CA CYS A 174 -6.34 -25.71 8.94
C CYS A 174 -6.61 -25.25 10.37
N SER A 175 -5.63 -25.41 11.27
CA SER A 175 -5.79 -25.05 12.70
C SER A 175 -6.02 -23.54 12.88
N ILE A 176 -5.49 -22.73 11.98
CA ILE A 176 -5.68 -21.27 11.98
C ILE A 176 -7.04 -20.88 11.39
N LEU A 177 -7.39 -21.43 10.24
CA LEU A 177 -8.64 -21.03 9.55
C LEU A 177 -9.91 -21.57 10.24
N TRP A 178 -9.78 -22.59 11.08
CA TRP A 178 -10.89 -23.23 11.81
C TRP A 178 -10.45 -23.58 13.25
N GLU A 179 -10.23 -22.56 14.07
CA GLU A 179 -9.71 -22.66 15.44
C GLU A 179 -10.49 -23.68 16.31
N ASP A 180 -11.81 -23.72 16.15
CA ASP A 180 -12.71 -24.59 16.94
C ASP A 180 -12.88 -26.01 16.39
N ARG A 181 -12.10 -26.41 15.37
CA ARG A 181 -12.26 -27.70 14.70
C ARG A 181 -10.98 -28.50 14.65
N THR A 182 -11.07 -29.79 14.93
CA THR A 182 -9.94 -30.72 14.77
C THR A 182 -9.64 -30.94 13.28
N ALA A 183 -8.38 -30.84 12.88
CA ALA A 183 -7.90 -31.01 11.51
C ALA A 183 -7.99 -32.47 11.02
N ASP A 184 -9.18 -32.96 10.79
CA ASP A 184 -9.46 -34.28 10.22
C ASP A 184 -9.20 -34.32 8.69
N LYS A 185 -9.41 -35.49 8.07
CA LYS A 185 -9.22 -35.64 6.60
C LYS A 185 -10.18 -34.75 5.79
N GLY A 186 -11.41 -34.56 6.25
CA GLY A 186 -12.42 -33.73 5.60
C GLY A 186 -12.04 -32.26 5.62
N LEU A 187 -11.64 -31.74 6.79
CA LEU A 187 -11.22 -30.37 6.96
C LEU A 187 -9.95 -30.06 6.16
N LYS A 188 -8.96 -30.97 6.14
CA LYS A 188 -7.76 -30.84 5.28
C LYS A 188 -8.11 -30.79 3.80
N SER A 189 -9.16 -31.49 3.36
CA SER A 189 -9.64 -31.41 1.97
C SER A 189 -10.26 -30.04 1.68
N GLN A 190 -11.09 -29.50 2.60
CA GLN A 190 -11.64 -28.15 2.50
C GLN A 190 -10.52 -27.08 2.46
N CYS A 191 -9.50 -27.22 3.31
CA CYS A 191 -8.35 -26.32 3.33
C CYS A 191 -7.63 -26.30 1.97
N ARG A 192 -7.41 -27.47 1.34
CA ARG A 192 -6.80 -27.52 0.01
C ARG A 192 -7.62 -26.78 -1.05
N VAL A 193 -8.96 -26.81 -0.94
CA VAL A 193 -9.84 -26.03 -1.81
C VAL A 193 -9.66 -24.54 -1.59
N VAL A 194 -9.58 -24.09 -0.33
CA VAL A 194 -9.31 -22.68 0.02
C VAL A 194 -7.95 -22.24 -0.53
N MET A 195 -6.91 -23.03 -0.32
CA MET A 195 -5.55 -22.74 -0.84
C MET A 195 -5.50 -22.72 -2.37
N GLY A 196 -6.25 -23.61 -3.01
CA GLY A 196 -6.40 -23.61 -4.49
C GLY A 196 -7.13 -22.38 -5.00
N ALA A 197 -8.17 -21.93 -4.29
CA ALA A 197 -8.90 -20.70 -4.63
C ALA A 197 -8.00 -19.46 -4.44
N MET A 198 -7.29 -19.36 -3.32
CA MET A 198 -6.30 -18.32 -3.07
C MET A 198 -5.28 -18.21 -4.21
N LYS A 199 -4.70 -19.34 -4.62
CA LYS A 199 -3.73 -19.36 -5.72
C LYS A 199 -4.35 -18.86 -7.03
N LYS A 200 -5.58 -19.30 -7.37
CA LYS A 200 -6.30 -18.83 -8.56
C LYS A 200 -6.61 -17.34 -8.53
N ASP A 201 -6.91 -16.79 -7.35
CA ASP A 201 -7.14 -15.36 -7.19
C ASP A 201 -5.87 -14.56 -7.51
N LEU A 202 -4.70 -15.04 -7.10
CA LEU A 202 -3.40 -14.47 -7.43
C LEU A 202 -3.00 -14.69 -8.90
N GLU A 203 -3.29 -15.86 -9.48
CA GLU A 203 -3.07 -16.16 -10.91
C GLU A 203 -3.80 -15.15 -11.81
N ARG A 204 -5.04 -14.75 -11.45
CA ARG A 204 -5.82 -13.78 -12.25
C ARG A 204 -5.15 -12.41 -12.39
N ILE A 205 -4.26 -12.06 -11.48
CA ILE A 205 -3.52 -10.79 -11.48
C ILE A 205 -2.03 -10.98 -11.82
N GLY A 206 -1.61 -12.17 -12.24
CA GLY A 206 -0.22 -12.49 -12.60
C GLY A 206 0.73 -12.59 -11.41
N ALA A 207 0.21 -12.75 -10.18
CA ALA A 207 0.99 -12.78 -8.95
C ALA A 207 1.13 -14.18 -8.31
N ASP A 208 0.83 -15.24 -9.05
CA ASP A 208 0.93 -16.63 -8.56
C ASP A 208 2.34 -17.05 -8.15
N LYS A 209 3.36 -16.43 -8.75
CA LYS A 209 4.78 -16.63 -8.41
C LYS A 209 5.16 -16.18 -7.00
N VAL A 210 4.28 -15.43 -6.30
CA VAL A 210 4.44 -15.11 -4.87
C VAL A 210 4.28 -16.36 -4.01
N ILE A 211 3.50 -17.35 -4.46
CA ILE A 211 3.27 -18.58 -3.71
C ILE A 211 4.38 -19.58 -3.99
N VAL A 212 5.05 -20.01 -2.94
CA VAL A 212 6.00 -21.13 -2.95
C VAL A 212 5.29 -22.39 -2.44
N LYS A 213 5.07 -23.34 -3.34
CA LYS A 213 4.43 -24.61 -3.00
C LYS A 213 5.43 -25.75 -3.13
N ASN A 214 5.72 -26.40 -2.04
CA ASN A 214 6.47 -27.64 -1.97
C ASN A 214 5.51 -28.85 -1.80
N TRP A 215 6.06 -30.06 -1.73
CA TRP A 215 5.29 -31.31 -1.60
C TRP A 215 4.16 -31.21 -0.56
N ASN A 216 4.44 -30.73 0.65
CA ASN A 216 3.48 -30.70 1.77
C ASN A 216 3.36 -29.35 2.45
N THR A 217 4.00 -28.30 1.93
CA THR A 217 4.03 -26.97 2.53
C THR A 217 3.69 -25.88 1.52
N TRP A 218 3.11 -24.81 2.04
CA TRP A 218 2.81 -23.55 1.35
C TRP A 218 3.58 -22.44 2.04
N GLY A 219 4.15 -21.55 1.28
CA GLY A 219 4.87 -20.39 1.79
C GLY A 219 4.79 -19.23 0.78
N ILE A 220 5.45 -18.14 1.13
CA ILE A 220 5.56 -16.92 0.33
C ILE A 220 7.01 -16.70 -0.06
N ASP A 221 7.24 -16.33 -1.31
CA ASP A 221 8.51 -15.74 -1.74
C ASP A 221 8.53 -14.28 -1.27
N THR A 222 9.23 -14.00 -0.19
CA THR A 222 9.28 -12.68 0.44
C THR A 222 9.97 -11.63 -0.44
N ASN A 223 10.75 -12.03 -1.46
CA ASN A 223 11.38 -11.11 -2.40
C ASN A 223 10.37 -10.57 -3.43
N LYS A 224 9.23 -11.23 -3.59
CA LYS A 224 8.18 -10.85 -4.55
C LYS A 224 7.04 -10.05 -3.91
N VAL A 225 7.17 -9.71 -2.62
CA VAL A 225 6.20 -8.89 -1.91
C VAL A 225 6.86 -7.71 -1.22
N GLU A 226 6.26 -6.56 -1.34
CA GLU A 226 6.56 -5.41 -0.51
C GLU A 226 5.56 -5.38 0.65
N CYS A 227 6.06 -5.45 1.89
CA CYS A 227 5.22 -5.65 3.07
C CYS A 227 5.68 -4.70 4.19
N ASP A 228 4.75 -3.91 4.73
CA ASP A 228 5.02 -2.99 5.84
C ASP A 228 5.57 -3.72 7.08
N TYR A 229 5.04 -4.88 7.41
CA TYR A 229 5.54 -5.74 8.49
C TYR A 229 7.00 -6.18 8.24
N TYR A 230 7.36 -6.55 7.00
CA TYR A 230 8.73 -6.95 6.68
C TYR A 230 9.70 -5.77 6.74
N SER A 231 9.27 -4.59 6.27
CA SER A 231 10.01 -3.35 6.37
C SER A 231 10.23 -2.93 7.83
N PHE A 232 9.20 -3.07 8.67
CA PHE A 232 9.28 -2.82 10.11
C PHE A 232 10.36 -3.72 10.78
N LEU A 233 10.35 -5.02 10.50
CA LEU A 233 11.33 -5.95 11.05
C LEU A 233 12.77 -5.68 10.59
N LYS A 234 12.94 -5.00 9.45
CA LYS A 234 14.25 -4.53 8.94
C LYS A 234 14.68 -3.20 9.56
N GLY A 235 13.86 -2.60 10.43
CA GLY A 235 14.13 -1.30 11.04
C GLY A 235 13.90 -0.09 10.12
N ASP A 236 13.11 -0.24 9.06
CA ASP A 236 12.73 0.89 8.20
C ASP A 236 11.97 1.93 9.03
N SER A 237 12.49 3.16 9.07
CA SER A 237 11.94 4.22 9.92
C SER A 237 10.51 4.60 9.54
N GLY A 238 10.15 4.55 8.26
CA GLY A 238 8.79 4.81 7.79
C GLY A 238 7.82 3.74 8.28
N ALA A 239 8.19 2.46 8.16
CA ALA A 239 7.39 1.35 8.64
C ALA A 239 7.26 1.35 10.18
N VAL A 240 8.34 1.63 10.91
CA VAL A 240 8.32 1.75 12.37
C VAL A 240 7.38 2.88 12.81
N ASN A 241 7.45 4.04 12.17
CA ASN A 241 6.59 5.16 12.47
C ASN A 241 5.12 4.96 12.05
N SER A 242 4.84 4.05 11.11
CA SER A 242 3.46 3.74 10.67
C SER A 242 2.75 2.75 11.57
N PHE A 243 3.46 1.99 12.39
CA PHE A 243 2.87 1.05 13.33
C PHE A 243 2.16 1.80 14.47
N ARG A 244 0.86 1.58 14.61
CA ARG A 244 -0.02 2.20 15.63
C ARG A 244 -0.56 1.20 16.66
N GLY A 245 0.11 0.05 16.80
CA GLY A 245 -0.33 -1.00 17.70
C GLY A 245 -1.36 -1.96 17.09
N GLU A 246 -1.72 -1.78 15.83
CA GLU A 246 -2.65 -2.65 15.12
C GLU A 246 -1.93 -3.46 14.04
N TYR A 247 -2.17 -4.76 14.02
CA TYR A 247 -1.59 -5.70 13.06
C TYR A 247 -2.63 -6.74 12.67
N ILE A 248 -2.98 -6.79 11.38
CA ILE A 248 -3.96 -7.76 10.81
C ILE A 248 -5.21 -7.88 11.70
N SER A 249 -5.79 -6.74 12.10
CA SER A 249 -6.80 -6.62 13.18
C SER A 249 -8.07 -7.42 12.96
N GLN A 250 -8.35 -7.90 11.74
CA GLN A 250 -9.53 -8.70 11.43
C GLN A 250 -9.39 -10.19 11.79
N TYR A 251 -8.21 -10.68 12.24
CA TYR A 251 -7.98 -12.08 12.54
C TYR A 251 -7.39 -12.25 13.93
N SER A 252 -8.06 -13.06 14.78
CA SER A 252 -7.71 -13.31 16.19
C SER A 252 -6.30 -13.88 16.37
N TRP A 253 -5.86 -14.79 15.49
CA TRP A 253 -4.55 -15.43 15.57
C TRP A 253 -3.38 -14.43 15.43
N ALA A 254 -3.62 -13.24 14.86
CA ALA A 254 -2.59 -12.23 14.67
C ALA A 254 -2.17 -11.52 15.98
N GLU A 255 -2.96 -11.61 17.06
CA GLU A 255 -2.66 -11.00 18.37
C GLU A 255 -1.31 -11.44 18.93
N MET A 256 -0.90 -12.68 18.68
CA MET A 256 0.40 -13.20 19.13
C MET A 256 1.57 -12.44 18.47
N THR A 257 1.41 -11.99 17.24
CA THR A 257 2.43 -11.21 16.53
C THR A 257 2.46 -9.76 17.02
N VAL A 258 1.31 -9.17 17.40
CA VAL A 258 1.22 -7.82 17.95
C VAL A 258 2.12 -7.67 19.19
N GLY A 259 2.07 -8.59 20.14
CA GLY A 259 2.93 -8.56 21.34
C GLY A 259 4.42 -8.46 20.99
N ARG A 260 4.89 -9.24 20.02
CA ARG A 260 6.28 -9.19 19.56
C ARG A 260 6.66 -7.87 18.89
N LEU A 261 5.72 -7.22 18.18
CA LEU A 261 5.97 -5.93 17.55
C LEU A 261 6.17 -4.84 18.61
N PHE A 262 5.42 -4.87 19.70
CA PHE A 262 5.63 -3.93 20.82
C PHE A 262 7.00 -4.15 21.49
N ASP A 263 7.44 -5.38 21.68
CA ASP A 263 8.77 -5.68 22.23
C ASP A 263 9.90 -5.04 21.40
N ILE A 264 9.75 -5.05 20.05
CA ILE A 264 10.74 -4.46 19.14
C ILE A 264 10.76 -2.93 19.23
N THR A 265 9.62 -2.28 19.43
CA THR A 265 9.54 -0.81 19.52
C THR A 265 9.96 -0.27 20.88
N GLY A 266 10.14 -1.11 21.90
CA GLY A 266 10.39 -0.70 23.28
C GLY A 266 9.20 0.02 23.93
N ALA A 267 8.05 0.06 23.27
CA ALA A 267 6.82 0.59 23.81
C ALA A 267 6.11 -0.54 24.56
N SER A 268 6.22 -0.55 25.89
CA SER A 268 5.37 -1.41 26.73
C SER A 268 3.91 -1.12 26.38
N ALA A 269 3.12 -2.18 26.20
CA ALA A 269 1.67 -2.05 26.08
C ALA A 269 1.18 -1.24 27.30
N VAL A 270 0.64 -0.06 27.03
CA VAL A 270 -0.04 0.73 28.08
C VAL A 270 -1.35 -0.02 28.33
N GLU A 271 -1.51 -0.54 29.56
CA GLU A 271 -2.74 -1.13 30.08
C GLU A 271 -3.95 -0.20 29.98
#